data_f5a87de58c153e3e2cb977fc45472149
#
_entry.id   f5a87de58c153e3e2cb977fc45472149
#
_cell.length_a   1.000
_cell.length_b   1.000
_cell.length_c   1.000
_cell.angle_alpha   90.00
_cell.angle_beta   90.00
_cell.angle_gamma   90.00
#
_symmetry.space_group_name_H-M   'P 1'
#
loop_
_entity.id
_entity.type
_entity.pdbx_description
1 polymer ?
#
loop_
_entity_poly.entity_id
_entity_poly.type
_entity_poly.pdbx_seq_one_letter_code
_entity_poly.pdbx_strand_id
1 'polypeptide(L)'
;MKIISKITQLSHKPLQIIYASQPFGYDSTVLSTILEEARRCNTRDGVSGALVCRQDIFIQLLEGSMEAVDAAYSRICRDDRHVGIKQLVRRRVSRRFFGNWAMLHDPTVSLIWSQHQIKDGVLDRISQSEIIGMFKSISIRSDLENFDH
;
A
#
# COMPACT_ATOMS: atom_id res chain seq x y z
N MET A 1 -10.45 7.17 -33.93
CA MET A 1 -10.51 5.81 -33.38
C MET A 1 -9.31 5.44 -32.52
N LYS A 2 -8.08 5.71 -32.95
CA LYS A 2 -6.87 5.40 -32.16
C LYS A 2 -6.79 6.16 -30.82
N ILE A 3 -7.29 7.40 -30.75
CA ILE A 3 -7.29 8.22 -29.54
C ILE A 3 -8.24 7.66 -28.48
N ILE A 4 -9.43 7.24 -28.87
CA ILE A 4 -10.43 6.65 -27.99
C ILE A 4 -9.89 5.33 -27.39
N SER A 5 -9.22 4.52 -28.19
CA SER A 5 -8.59 3.27 -27.77
C SER A 5 -7.51 3.51 -26.71
N LYS A 6 -6.67 4.55 -26.87
CA LYS A 6 -5.66 4.92 -25.89
C LYS A 6 -6.26 5.41 -24.58
N ILE A 7 -7.31 6.24 -24.66
CA ILE A 7 -7.99 6.76 -23.46
C ILE A 7 -8.64 5.59 -22.69
N THR A 8 -9.26 4.65 -23.40
CA THR A 8 -9.87 3.46 -22.79
C THR A 8 -8.80 2.60 -22.10
N GLN A 9 -7.64 2.39 -22.75
CA GLN A 9 -6.53 1.64 -22.16
C GLN A 9 -5.99 2.31 -20.91
N LEU A 10 -5.84 3.64 -20.91
CA LEU A 10 -5.36 4.40 -19.74
C LEU A 10 -6.36 4.29 -18.58
N SER A 11 -7.67 4.36 -18.85
CA SER A 11 -8.70 4.28 -17.81
C SER A 11 -8.79 2.90 -17.16
N HIS A 12 -8.28 1.84 -17.83
CA HIS A 12 -8.27 0.48 -17.30
C HIS A 12 -6.98 0.12 -16.55
N LYS A 13 -5.95 0.97 -16.64
CA LYS A 13 -4.72 0.70 -15.89
C LYS A 13 -4.97 0.85 -14.39
N PRO A 14 -4.38 -0.03 -13.57
CA PRO A 14 -4.54 0.07 -12.13
C PRO A 14 -4.07 1.41 -11.56
N LEU A 15 -4.82 1.91 -10.59
CA LEU A 15 -4.38 3.01 -9.74
C LEU A 15 -3.56 2.43 -8.59
N GLN A 16 -2.46 3.08 -8.25
CA GLN A 16 -1.63 2.72 -7.12
C GLN A 16 -1.55 3.93 -6.18
N ILE A 17 -1.92 3.72 -4.91
CA ILE A 17 -1.78 4.71 -3.85
C ILE A 17 -0.85 4.13 -2.80
N ILE A 18 0.12 4.94 -2.36
CA ILE A 18 0.97 4.62 -1.21
C ILE A 18 0.75 5.71 -0.18
N TYR A 19 0.48 5.32 1.05
CA TYR A 19 0.27 6.26 2.14
C TYR A 19 0.96 5.76 3.42
N ALA A 20 1.27 6.71 4.29
CA ALA A 20 1.77 6.44 5.63
C ALA A 20 0.70 6.84 6.64
N SER A 21 0.63 6.14 7.75
CA SER A 21 -0.24 6.48 8.88
C SER A 21 0.39 6.01 10.18
N GLN A 22 -0.08 6.56 11.29
CA GLN A 22 0.33 6.11 12.61
C GLN A 22 -0.82 5.31 13.23
N PRO A 23 -0.57 4.08 13.70
CA PRO A 23 -1.59 3.34 14.43
C PRO A 23 -1.86 4.02 15.77
N PHE A 24 -3.12 4.08 16.16
CA PHE A 24 -3.50 4.61 17.46
C PHE A 24 -3.40 3.47 18.49
N GLY A 25 -2.31 3.46 19.23
CA GLY A 25 -2.04 2.37 20.18
C GLY A 25 -1.65 1.07 19.48
N TYR A 26 -0.37 0.88 19.21
CA TYR A 26 0.10 -0.31 18.52
C TYR A 26 0.09 -1.53 19.44
N ASP A 27 -0.65 -2.56 19.05
CA ASP A 27 -0.46 -3.91 19.54
C ASP A 27 -0.74 -4.93 18.41
N SER A 28 -0.33 -6.17 18.61
CA SER A 28 -0.47 -7.21 17.59
C SER A 28 -1.93 -7.55 17.29
N THR A 29 -2.82 -7.37 18.25
CA THR A 29 -4.26 -7.61 18.05
C THR A 29 -4.85 -6.58 17.10
N VAL A 30 -4.51 -5.31 17.27
CA VAL A 30 -4.96 -4.23 16.39
C VAL A 30 -4.47 -4.48 14.97
N LEU A 31 -3.20 -4.83 14.80
CA LEU A 31 -2.62 -5.14 13.50
C LEU A 31 -3.34 -6.31 12.83
N SER A 32 -3.58 -7.40 13.56
CA SER A 32 -4.27 -8.58 13.03
C SER A 32 -5.68 -8.24 12.56
N THR A 33 -6.40 -7.43 13.32
CA THR A 33 -7.76 -7.01 12.97
C THR A 33 -7.76 -6.14 11.69
N ILE A 34 -6.83 -5.21 11.59
CA ILE A 34 -6.68 -4.35 10.40
C ILE A 34 -6.38 -5.20 9.17
N LEU A 35 -5.47 -6.17 9.29
CA LEU A 35 -5.11 -7.06 8.18
C LEU A 35 -6.28 -7.94 7.74
N GLU A 36 -7.05 -8.49 8.68
CA GLU A 36 -8.22 -9.31 8.36
C GLU A 36 -9.27 -8.52 7.60
N GLU A 37 -9.59 -7.32 8.08
CA GLU A 37 -10.55 -6.44 7.41
C GLU A 37 -10.07 -6.02 6.03
N ALA A 38 -8.79 -5.66 5.92
CA ALA A 38 -8.19 -5.25 4.64
C ALA A 38 -8.28 -6.39 3.63
N ARG A 39 -7.91 -7.60 4.02
CA ARG A 39 -7.94 -8.77 3.13
C ARG A 39 -9.35 -9.10 2.69
N ARG A 40 -10.31 -9.04 3.60
CA ARG A 40 -11.72 -9.30 3.27
C ARG A 40 -12.27 -8.26 2.30
N CYS A 41 -12.08 -6.98 2.60
CA CYS A 41 -12.57 -5.89 1.75
C CYS A 41 -11.85 -5.85 0.42
N ASN A 42 -10.54 -6.04 0.41
CA ASN A 42 -9.75 -6.01 -0.81
C ASN A 42 -10.07 -7.17 -1.74
N THR A 43 -10.26 -8.38 -1.20
CA THR A 43 -10.70 -9.54 -2.01
C THR A 43 -12.04 -9.26 -2.65
N ARG A 44 -13.00 -8.73 -1.89
CA ARG A 44 -14.33 -8.39 -2.41
C ARG A 44 -14.25 -7.35 -3.54
N ASP A 45 -13.40 -6.34 -3.37
CA ASP A 45 -13.39 -5.17 -4.23
C ASP A 45 -12.34 -5.25 -5.36
N GLY A 46 -11.58 -6.34 -5.44
CA GLY A 46 -10.53 -6.49 -6.44
C GLY A 46 -9.33 -5.60 -6.20
N VAL A 47 -9.06 -5.21 -4.95
CA VAL A 47 -7.90 -4.44 -4.55
C VAL A 47 -6.82 -5.39 -4.07
N SER A 48 -5.57 -5.08 -4.38
CA SER A 48 -4.40 -5.81 -3.87
C SER A 48 -3.43 -4.81 -3.25
N GLY A 49 -2.45 -5.32 -2.51
CA GLY A 49 -1.49 -4.43 -1.89
C GLY A 49 -0.56 -5.09 -0.89
N ALA A 50 0.14 -4.24 -0.17
CA ALA A 50 1.11 -4.65 0.84
C ALA A 50 1.16 -3.65 1.99
N LEU A 51 1.48 -4.15 3.18
CA LEU A 51 1.63 -3.36 4.38
C LEU A 51 3.01 -3.60 4.98
N VAL A 52 3.72 -2.52 5.20
CA VAL A 52 4.96 -2.49 5.98
C VAL A 52 4.64 -1.80 7.31
N CYS A 53 5.00 -2.45 8.41
CA CYS A 53 4.62 -1.99 9.74
C CYS A 53 5.83 -1.90 10.64
N ARG A 54 5.91 -0.81 11.36
CA ARG A 54 6.78 -0.61 12.51
C ARG A 54 5.93 -0.20 13.69
N GLN A 55 6.50 -0.19 14.91
CA GLN A 55 5.76 0.08 16.14
C GLN A 55 4.87 1.33 16.06
N ASP A 56 5.32 2.35 15.37
CA ASP A 56 4.68 3.67 15.37
C ASP A 56 4.28 4.15 13.98
N ILE A 57 4.43 3.32 12.94
CA ILE A 57 4.08 3.73 11.58
C ILE A 57 3.67 2.54 10.71
N PHE A 58 2.63 2.77 9.91
CA PHE A 58 2.22 1.90 8.83
C PHE A 58 2.51 2.60 7.50
N ILE A 59 3.08 1.87 6.55
CA ILE A 59 3.18 2.31 5.16
C ILE A 59 2.50 1.26 4.31
N GLN A 60 1.49 1.67 3.56
CA GLN A 60 0.62 0.75 2.84
C GLN A 60 0.50 1.15 1.37
N LEU A 61 0.53 0.14 0.52
CA LEU A 61 0.29 0.26 -0.91
C LEU A 61 -1.03 -0.40 -1.24
N LEU A 62 -1.89 0.31 -1.97
CA LEU A 62 -3.15 -0.20 -2.52
C LEU A 62 -3.13 -0.06 -4.03
N GLU A 63 -3.60 -1.08 -4.73
CA GLU A 63 -3.68 -1.04 -6.18
C GLU A 63 -4.92 -1.79 -6.68
N GLY A 64 -5.48 -1.30 -7.76
CA GLY A 64 -6.69 -1.83 -8.36
C GLY A 64 -7.39 -0.80 -9.25
N SER A 65 -8.67 -1.00 -9.53
CA SER A 65 -9.43 0.01 -10.26
C SER A 65 -9.46 1.33 -9.48
N MET A 66 -9.55 2.44 -10.20
CA MET A 66 -9.60 3.76 -9.56
C MET A 66 -10.74 3.84 -8.55
N GLU A 67 -11.92 3.36 -8.93
CA GLU A 67 -13.10 3.40 -8.06
C GLU A 67 -12.89 2.61 -6.78
N ALA A 68 -12.37 1.39 -6.89
CA ALA A 68 -12.16 0.50 -5.75
C ALA A 68 -11.07 1.02 -4.83
N VAL A 69 -9.95 1.50 -5.38
CA VAL A 69 -8.83 2.04 -4.60
C VAL A 69 -9.23 3.33 -3.90
N ASP A 70 -9.92 4.24 -4.60
CA ASP A 70 -10.40 5.48 -3.98
C ASP A 70 -11.41 5.21 -2.86
N ALA A 71 -12.30 4.25 -3.04
CA ALA A 71 -13.25 3.85 -2.01
C ALA A 71 -12.54 3.25 -0.78
N ALA A 72 -11.55 2.39 -1.02
CA ALA A 72 -10.75 1.80 0.06
C ALA A 72 -9.98 2.86 0.83
N TYR A 73 -9.32 3.76 0.12
CA TYR A 73 -8.55 4.84 0.72
C TYR A 73 -9.43 5.79 1.53
N SER A 74 -10.60 6.16 1.00
CA SER A 74 -11.56 7.01 1.72
C SER A 74 -12.03 6.34 3.01
N ARG A 75 -12.28 5.03 2.99
CA ARG A 75 -12.67 4.28 4.17
C ARG A 75 -11.56 4.29 5.23
N ILE A 76 -10.32 4.13 4.79
CA ILE A 76 -9.14 4.18 5.66
C ILE A 76 -8.98 5.56 6.28
N CYS A 77 -9.17 6.63 5.51
CA CYS A 77 -9.08 7.99 6.01
C CYS A 77 -10.13 8.31 7.10
N ARG A 78 -11.25 7.60 7.11
CA ARG A 78 -12.29 7.75 8.12
C ARG A 78 -12.13 6.81 9.31
N ASP A 79 -11.18 5.88 9.25
CA ASP A 79 -10.92 4.90 10.29
C ASP A 79 -10.12 5.54 11.41
N ASP A 80 -10.68 5.61 12.60
CA ASP A 80 -10.05 6.27 13.74
C ASP A 80 -8.94 5.44 14.41
N ARG A 81 -8.69 4.21 13.92
CA ARG A 81 -7.52 3.42 14.34
C ARG A 81 -6.22 3.94 13.76
N HIS A 82 -6.28 4.86 12.80
CA HIS A 82 -5.14 5.52 12.18
C HIS A 82 -5.20 7.01 12.42
N VAL A 83 -4.04 7.62 12.63
CA VAL A 83 -3.90 9.08 12.71
C VAL A 83 -2.79 9.52 11.79
N GLY A 84 -2.82 10.79 11.40
CA GLY A 84 -1.76 11.37 10.59
C GLY A 84 -1.58 10.72 9.23
N ILE A 85 -2.67 10.38 8.55
CA ILE A 85 -2.61 9.76 7.22
C ILE A 85 -2.01 10.75 6.24
N LYS A 86 -0.96 10.31 5.54
CA LYS A 86 -0.26 11.10 4.54
C LYS A 86 -0.12 10.31 3.25
N GLN A 87 -0.72 10.81 2.17
CA GLN A 87 -0.57 10.20 0.86
C GLN A 87 0.82 10.53 0.32
N LEU A 88 1.60 9.51 0.00
CA LEU A 88 2.97 9.65 -0.53
C LEU A 88 3.02 9.54 -2.04
N VAL A 89 2.20 8.65 -2.62
CA VAL A 89 2.17 8.39 -4.06
C VAL A 89 0.74 8.16 -4.50
N ARG A 90 0.40 8.70 -5.66
CA ARG A 90 -0.83 8.38 -6.40
C ARG A 90 -0.50 8.36 -7.87
N ARG A 91 -0.60 7.19 -8.51
CA ARG A 91 -0.22 7.05 -9.92
C ARG A 91 -0.94 5.89 -10.59
N ARG A 92 -1.02 5.93 -11.91
CA ARG A 92 -1.42 4.78 -12.73
C ARG A 92 -0.19 3.92 -12.98
N VAL A 93 -0.38 2.61 -12.98
CA VAL A 93 0.69 1.64 -13.26
C VAL A 93 0.24 0.71 -14.37
N SER A 94 1.20 0.18 -15.13
CA SER A 94 0.89 -0.79 -16.19
C SER A 94 0.62 -2.19 -15.62
N ARG A 95 1.22 -2.51 -14.48
CA ARG A 95 1.07 -3.78 -13.79
C ARG A 95 0.99 -3.57 -12.29
N ARG A 96 0.21 -4.41 -11.62
CA ARG A 96 0.19 -4.45 -10.16
C ARG A 96 1.48 -5.05 -9.64
N PHE A 97 1.98 -4.51 -8.53
CA PHE A 97 3.11 -5.11 -7.81
C PHE A 97 2.68 -6.35 -7.02
N PHE A 98 1.48 -6.33 -6.47
CA PHE A 98 0.99 -7.34 -5.53
C PHE A 98 -0.31 -7.98 -6.03
N GLY A 99 -0.37 -8.32 -7.32
CA GLY A 99 -1.60 -8.85 -7.93
C GLY A 99 -2.14 -10.12 -7.28
N ASN A 100 -1.28 -10.91 -6.64
CA ASN A 100 -1.65 -12.16 -5.98
C ASN A 100 -1.97 -12.00 -4.49
N TRP A 101 -1.92 -10.76 -3.96
CA TRP A 101 -2.04 -10.52 -2.53
C TRP A 101 -3.14 -9.52 -2.23
N ALA A 102 -4.21 -9.96 -1.57
CA ALA A 102 -5.21 -9.04 -1.03
C ALA A 102 -4.57 -8.04 -0.06
N MET A 103 -3.61 -8.48 0.74
CA MET A 103 -2.75 -7.63 1.55
C MET A 103 -1.56 -8.46 2.04
N LEU A 104 -0.41 -8.24 1.42
CA LEU A 104 0.84 -8.83 1.89
C LEU A 104 1.29 -8.09 3.14
N HIS A 105 1.61 -8.84 4.19
CA HIS A 105 2.27 -8.30 5.37
C HIS A 105 3.63 -8.95 5.50
N ASP A 106 4.69 -8.15 5.44
CA ASP A 106 6.06 -8.63 5.62
C ASP A 106 6.63 -8.04 6.91
N PRO A 107 6.62 -8.81 8.02
CA PRO A 107 7.12 -8.32 9.29
C PRO A 107 8.65 -8.22 9.33
N THR A 108 9.34 -8.86 8.37
CA THR A 108 10.81 -8.88 8.35
C THR A 108 11.41 -7.71 7.60
N VAL A 109 10.58 -6.95 6.87
CA VAL A 109 11.07 -5.79 6.14
C VAL A 109 11.47 -4.72 7.13
N SER A 110 12.77 -4.47 7.21
CA SER A 110 13.28 -3.28 7.82
C SER A 110 12.89 -2.12 6.92
N LEU A 111 12.16 -1.15 7.45
CA LEU A 111 12.07 0.12 6.77
C LEU A 111 13.49 0.62 6.52
N ILE A 112 13.70 1.25 5.38
CA ILE A 112 14.98 1.86 5.03
C ILE A 112 15.35 2.93 6.08
N TRP A 113 14.33 3.46 6.76
CA TRP A 113 14.48 4.53 7.73
C TRP A 113 14.29 4.02 9.15
N SER A 114 15.09 4.54 10.07
CA SER A 114 14.92 4.31 11.51
C SER A 114 13.72 5.10 12.02
N GLN A 115 13.23 4.73 13.21
CA GLN A 115 12.20 5.50 13.91
C GLN A 115 12.61 6.97 14.10
N HIS A 116 13.89 7.21 14.41
CA HIS A 116 14.42 8.55 14.58
C HIS A 116 14.30 9.38 13.29
N GLN A 117 14.65 8.78 12.15
CA GLN A 117 14.52 9.45 10.85
C GLN A 117 13.06 9.78 10.52
N ILE A 118 12.13 8.90 10.89
CA ILE A 118 10.71 9.14 10.68
C ILE A 118 10.23 10.30 11.55
N LYS A 119 10.64 10.34 12.80
CA LYS A 119 10.32 11.47 13.71
C LYS A 119 10.87 12.79 13.19
N ASP A 120 12.05 12.74 12.57
CA ASP A 120 12.68 13.92 11.98
C ASP A 120 12.04 14.35 10.64
N GLY A 121 10.97 13.68 10.20
CA GLY A 121 10.23 14.06 9.02
C GLY A 121 10.82 13.57 7.71
N VAL A 122 11.52 12.43 7.71
CA VAL A 122 12.09 11.85 6.48
C VAL A 122 11.00 11.60 5.44
N LEU A 123 9.78 11.22 5.86
CA LEU A 123 8.67 10.96 4.94
C LEU A 123 8.18 12.21 4.22
N ASP A 124 8.48 13.41 4.76
CA ASP A 124 8.17 14.68 4.10
C ASP A 124 9.18 15.03 3.02
N ARG A 125 10.35 14.40 3.05
CA ARG A 125 11.47 14.70 2.14
C ARG A 125 11.79 13.58 1.17
N ILE A 126 11.19 12.40 1.37
CA ILE A 126 11.49 11.24 0.54
C ILE A 126 10.95 11.42 -0.87
N SER A 127 11.71 10.96 -1.87
CA SER A 127 11.23 10.95 -3.25
C SER A 127 10.23 9.82 -3.46
N GLN A 128 9.32 10.01 -4.42
CA GLN A 128 8.37 8.95 -4.80
C GLN A 128 9.11 7.73 -5.32
N SER A 129 10.22 7.92 -6.03
CA SER A 129 11.04 6.82 -6.55
C SER A 129 11.58 5.92 -5.45
N GLU A 130 11.99 6.49 -4.32
CA GLU A 130 12.52 5.71 -3.20
C GLU A 130 11.45 4.84 -2.56
N ILE A 131 10.27 5.40 -2.30
CA ILE A 131 9.18 4.64 -1.67
C ILE A 131 8.62 3.57 -2.62
N ILE A 132 8.49 3.88 -3.90
CA ILE A 132 8.07 2.93 -4.92
C ILE A 132 9.09 1.80 -5.03
N GLY A 133 10.38 2.12 -5.02
CA GLY A 133 11.46 1.14 -5.09
C GLY A 133 11.45 0.17 -3.92
N MET A 134 11.12 0.64 -2.72
CA MET A 134 10.98 -0.21 -1.55
C MET A 134 9.89 -1.28 -1.78
N PHE A 135 8.70 -0.87 -2.22
CA PHE A 135 7.61 -1.80 -2.47
C PHE A 135 7.91 -2.73 -3.65
N LYS A 136 8.58 -2.25 -4.67
CA LYS A 136 8.99 -3.10 -5.79
C LYS A 136 9.92 -4.22 -5.32
N SER A 137 10.86 -3.91 -4.44
CA SER A 137 11.76 -4.91 -3.86
C SER A 137 11.00 -5.95 -3.03
N ILE A 138 10.01 -5.52 -2.25
CA ILE A 138 9.15 -6.44 -1.49
C ILE A 138 8.38 -7.35 -2.44
N SER A 139 7.84 -6.81 -3.51
CA SER A 139 7.11 -7.57 -4.52
C SER A 139 7.97 -8.67 -5.14
N ILE A 140 9.19 -8.35 -5.52
CA ILE A 140 10.11 -9.32 -6.10
C ILE A 140 10.42 -10.45 -5.11
N ARG A 141 10.70 -10.12 -3.86
CA ARG A 141 10.98 -11.13 -2.83
C ARG A 141 9.77 -12.02 -2.57
N SER A 142 8.56 -11.46 -2.49
CA SER A 142 7.36 -12.23 -2.24
C SER A 142 7.06 -13.21 -3.38
N ASP A 143 7.31 -12.81 -4.62
CA ASP A 143 7.14 -13.68 -5.78
C ASP A 143 8.12 -14.85 -5.75
N LEU A 144 9.37 -14.61 -5.36
CA LEU A 144 10.39 -15.65 -5.21
C LEU A 144 10.03 -16.64 -4.09
N GLU A 145 9.55 -16.15 -2.95
CA GLU A 145 9.13 -16.99 -1.82
C GLU A 145 7.93 -17.86 -2.19
N ASN A 146 6.96 -17.33 -2.92
CA ASN A 146 5.82 -18.09 -3.40
C ASN A 146 6.21 -19.18 -4.39
N PHE A 147 7.31 -19.00 -5.09
CA PHE A 147 7.78 -19.96 -6.07
C PHE A 147 8.29 -21.25 -5.42
N ASP A 148 8.72 -21.18 -4.17
CA ASP A 148 9.25 -22.31 -3.42
C ASP A 148 8.17 -23.11 -2.68
N HIS A 149 6.92 -22.69 -2.77
CA HIS A 149 5.77 -23.38 -2.22
C HIS A 149 5.03 -24.15 -3.30
#